data_cffe090ad8c83ce15f3fbcdd25b35804
#
_entry.id   cffe090ad8c83ce15f3fbcdd25b35804
#
_cell.length_a   1.000
_cell.length_b   1.000
_cell.length_c   1.000
_cell.angle_alpha   90.00
_cell.angle_beta   90.00
_cell.angle_gamma   90.00
#
_symmetry.space_group_name_H-M   'P 1'
#
loop_
_entity.id
_entity.type
_entity.pdbx_description
1 polymer ?
#
loop_
_entity_poly.entity_id
_entity_poly.type
_entity_poly.pdbx_seq_one_letter_code
_entity_poly.pdbx_strand_id
1 'polypeptide(L)'
;MLVRSLLIATMTLATPTLAAEQMAKSGSFITASSFKGIEQAQQTGGHTLSHGVVYGIVTEDNPLHIRTANCPYISEVSGDTVSLVGKCAWTDGDDDIFTDWNTTFLASKGLANGAQTFTGGSGKFSGIQGSNPFQCQLVGKEGQFLCTQNWTYQLTN
;
A
#
# COMPACT_ATOMS: atom_id res chain seq x y z
N MET A 1 64.18 24.76 37.85
CA MET A 1 62.88 25.12 37.26
C MET A 1 62.58 24.13 36.18
N LEU A 2 61.63 23.17 36.47
CA LEU A 2 61.18 22.16 35.51
C LEU A 2 59.84 22.63 34.94
N VAL A 3 59.80 22.89 33.63
CA VAL A 3 58.55 23.18 32.91
C VAL A 3 57.96 21.83 32.44
N ARG A 4 56.81 21.44 32.99
CA ARG A 4 56.03 20.28 32.56
C ARG A 4 55.10 20.70 31.40
N SER A 5 55.39 20.24 30.21
CA SER A 5 54.48 20.37 29.05
C SER A 5 53.33 19.42 29.19
N LEU A 6 52.10 19.95 29.22
CA LEU A 6 50.84 19.19 29.24
C LEU A 6 50.42 18.95 27.79
N LEU A 7 50.50 17.71 27.32
CA LEU A 7 49.92 17.29 26.02
C LEU A 7 48.41 17.07 26.21
N ILE A 8 47.61 17.91 25.58
CA ILE A 8 46.15 17.73 25.50
C ILE A 8 45.88 16.89 24.24
N ALA A 9 45.49 15.64 24.43
CA ALA A 9 45.00 14.77 23.36
C ALA A 9 43.53 15.10 23.06
N THR A 10 43.28 15.70 21.91
CA THR A 10 41.91 15.90 21.40
C THR A 10 41.39 14.59 20.79
N MET A 11 40.47 13.92 21.50
CA MET A 11 39.69 12.80 20.94
C MET A 11 38.61 13.35 20.00
N THR A 12 38.79 13.17 18.71
CA THR A 12 37.72 13.38 17.72
C THR A 12 36.78 12.19 17.80
N LEU A 13 35.56 12.41 18.35
CA LEU A 13 34.46 11.49 18.29
C LEU A 13 33.94 11.47 16.85
N ALA A 14 34.24 10.39 16.10
CA ALA A 14 33.63 10.10 14.83
C ALA A 14 32.15 9.68 15.10
N THR A 15 31.19 10.54 14.81
CA THR A 15 29.77 10.17 14.79
C THR A 15 29.54 9.20 13.63
N PRO A 16 28.99 8.00 13.87
CA PRO A 16 28.59 7.14 12.77
C PRO A 16 27.47 7.84 11.99
N THR A 17 27.74 8.24 10.77
CA THR A 17 26.71 8.60 9.79
C THR A 17 25.92 7.31 9.50
N LEU A 18 24.71 7.20 10.04
CA LEU A 18 23.74 6.22 9.58
C LEU A 18 23.51 6.52 8.09
N ALA A 19 24.10 5.71 7.21
CA ALA A 19 23.78 5.74 5.80
C ALA A 19 22.29 5.41 5.70
N ALA A 20 21.49 6.35 5.20
CA ALA A 20 20.10 6.07 4.87
C ALA A 20 20.10 4.90 3.88
N GLU A 21 19.44 3.82 4.24
CA GLU A 21 19.35 2.63 3.39
C GLU A 21 18.67 3.04 2.09
N GLN A 22 19.43 3.04 1.01
CA GLN A 22 18.95 3.49 -0.29
C GLN A 22 17.97 2.44 -0.81
N MET A 23 16.70 2.83 -1.00
CA MET A 23 15.65 1.97 -1.52
C MET A 23 16.09 1.35 -2.87
N ALA A 24 15.88 0.04 -3.02
CA ALA A 24 16.19 -0.67 -4.27
C ALA A 24 15.37 -0.10 -5.43
N LYS A 25 15.99 0.10 -6.59
CA LYS A 25 15.31 0.66 -7.78
C LYS A 25 14.26 -0.26 -8.39
N SER A 26 14.30 -1.54 -8.10
CA SER A 26 13.31 -2.51 -8.55
C SER A 26 13.24 -3.69 -7.60
N GLY A 27 12.12 -4.37 -7.58
CA GLY A 27 11.94 -5.55 -6.74
C GLY A 27 10.57 -6.17 -6.85
N SER A 28 10.45 -7.32 -6.18
CA SER A 28 9.16 -7.98 -5.96
C SER A 28 9.08 -8.47 -4.52
N PHE A 29 7.92 -8.33 -3.92
CA PHE A 29 7.66 -8.78 -2.55
C PHE A 29 6.17 -9.06 -2.35
N ILE A 30 5.85 -9.76 -1.26
CA ILE A 30 4.48 -10.08 -0.89
C ILE A 30 4.16 -9.35 0.41
N THR A 31 2.95 -8.82 0.52
CA THR A 31 2.43 -8.28 1.78
C THR A 31 1.07 -8.86 2.12
N ALA A 32 0.79 -8.95 3.40
CA ALA A 32 -0.55 -9.10 3.93
C ALA A 32 -1.08 -7.74 4.36
N SER A 33 -2.37 -7.51 4.13
CA SER A 33 -3.03 -6.25 4.49
C SER A 33 -4.43 -6.52 5.00
N SER A 34 -4.85 -5.75 5.99
CA SER A 34 -6.21 -5.73 6.50
C SER A 34 -6.91 -4.48 6.00
N PHE A 35 -8.11 -4.64 5.45
CA PHE A 35 -8.92 -3.55 4.93
C PHE A 35 -10.27 -3.48 5.61
N LYS A 36 -10.80 -2.26 5.71
CA LYS A 36 -12.19 -2.00 6.12
C LYS A 36 -12.83 -1.03 5.15
N GLY A 37 -13.96 -1.43 4.56
CA GLY A 37 -14.78 -0.60 3.68
C GLY A 37 -15.79 0.24 4.45
N ILE A 38 -16.03 1.46 3.98
CA ILE A 38 -17.13 2.32 4.35
C ILE A 38 -17.82 2.68 3.04
N GLU A 39 -19.10 2.35 2.90
CA GLU A 39 -19.82 2.57 1.66
C GLU A 39 -21.20 3.21 1.86
N GLN A 40 -21.67 3.84 0.79
CA GLN A 40 -23.05 4.28 0.62
C GLN A 40 -23.63 3.59 -0.61
N ALA A 41 -24.78 2.95 -0.45
CA ALA A 41 -25.41 2.16 -1.48
C ALA A 41 -26.75 2.76 -1.92
N GLN A 42 -27.05 2.64 -3.21
CA GLN A 42 -28.32 3.00 -3.82
C GLN A 42 -28.81 1.87 -4.69
N GLN A 43 -30.07 1.48 -4.52
CA GLN A 43 -30.70 0.46 -5.35
C GLN A 43 -31.39 1.09 -6.55
N THR A 44 -31.22 0.49 -7.73
CA THR A 44 -31.87 0.88 -8.96
C THR A 44 -32.02 -0.33 -9.91
N GLY A 45 -33.24 -0.62 -10.38
CA GLY A 45 -33.48 -1.61 -11.43
C GLY A 45 -32.99 -3.04 -11.15
N GLY A 46 -32.97 -3.48 -9.91
CA GLY A 46 -32.46 -4.81 -9.52
C GLY A 46 -30.93 -4.86 -9.32
N HIS A 47 -30.25 -3.74 -9.47
CA HIS A 47 -28.82 -3.57 -9.18
C HIS A 47 -28.64 -2.72 -7.92
N THR A 48 -27.57 -2.97 -7.19
CA THR A 48 -27.10 -2.08 -6.13
C THR A 48 -25.82 -1.39 -6.63
N LEU A 49 -25.89 -0.07 -6.74
CA LEU A 49 -24.71 0.75 -7.02
C LEU A 49 -24.22 1.34 -5.71
N SER A 50 -22.93 1.23 -5.45
CA SER A 50 -22.33 1.80 -4.25
C SER A 50 -21.09 2.60 -4.61
N HIS A 51 -20.75 3.52 -3.74
CA HIS A 51 -19.44 4.15 -3.71
C HIS A 51 -18.93 4.20 -2.28
N GLY A 52 -17.64 4.17 -2.12
CA GLY A 52 -17.07 4.15 -0.80
C GLY A 52 -15.56 4.33 -0.79
N VAL A 53 -15.00 4.10 0.37
CA VAL A 53 -13.56 4.10 0.59
C VAL A 53 -13.19 2.85 1.37
N VAL A 54 -12.15 2.17 0.92
CA VAL A 54 -11.52 1.07 1.66
C VAL A 54 -10.23 1.61 2.27
N TYR A 55 -10.11 1.50 3.59
CA TYR A 55 -8.90 1.83 4.33
C TYR A 55 -8.15 0.56 4.65
N GLY A 56 -6.84 0.54 4.35
CA GLY A 56 -5.99 -0.61 4.55
C GLY A 56 -4.80 -0.33 5.46
N ILE A 57 -4.38 -1.37 6.18
CA ILE A 57 -3.14 -1.40 6.95
C ILE A 57 -2.31 -2.56 6.43
N VAL A 58 -1.08 -2.29 6.02
CA VAL A 58 -0.08 -3.31 5.68
C VAL A 58 0.53 -3.83 6.98
N THR A 59 0.46 -5.14 7.20
CA THR A 59 0.83 -5.75 8.49
C THR A 59 2.27 -6.25 8.56
N GLU A 60 2.99 -6.19 7.45
CA GLU A 60 4.35 -6.70 7.31
C GLU A 60 5.31 -5.62 6.84
N ASP A 61 6.54 -5.68 7.30
CA ASP A 61 7.62 -4.84 6.76
C ASP A 61 7.86 -5.19 5.30
N ASN A 62 8.13 -4.16 4.49
CA ASN A 62 8.34 -4.33 3.06
C ASN A 62 9.38 -3.31 2.54
N PRO A 63 10.03 -3.60 1.39
CA PRO A 63 11.10 -2.76 0.85
C PRO A 63 10.70 -1.32 0.48
N LEU A 64 9.41 -1.07 0.29
CA LEU A 64 8.88 0.26 0.00
C LEU A 64 8.41 0.99 1.28
N HIS A 65 8.45 0.32 2.43
CA HIS A 65 7.96 0.82 3.72
C HIS A 65 6.49 1.25 3.73
N ILE A 66 5.69 0.73 2.79
CA ILE A 66 4.25 1.02 2.71
C ILE A 66 3.56 0.53 3.98
N ARG A 67 2.74 1.38 4.58
CA ARG A 67 2.06 1.13 5.86
C ARG A 67 0.55 1.13 5.75
N THR A 68 0.00 2.06 4.99
CA THR A 68 -1.45 2.20 4.86
C THR A 68 -1.88 2.45 3.43
N ALA A 69 -3.18 2.23 3.17
CA ALA A 69 -3.83 2.51 1.91
C ALA A 69 -5.15 3.25 2.13
N ASN A 70 -5.46 4.14 1.20
CA ASN A 70 -6.74 4.80 1.08
C ASN A 70 -7.24 4.59 -0.35
N CYS A 71 -8.35 3.85 -0.50
CA CYS A 71 -8.81 3.36 -1.79
C CYS A 71 -10.28 3.73 -2.02
N PRO A 72 -10.59 4.90 -2.57
CA PRO A 72 -11.92 5.21 -3.07
C PRO A 72 -12.32 4.25 -4.20
N TYR A 73 -13.59 3.85 -4.23
CA TYR A 73 -14.11 2.90 -5.21
C TYR A 73 -15.57 3.17 -5.57
N ILE A 74 -15.99 2.56 -6.67
CA ILE A 74 -17.37 2.38 -7.10
C ILE A 74 -17.60 0.87 -7.22
N SER A 75 -18.75 0.40 -6.79
CA SER A 75 -19.17 -0.99 -6.94
C SER A 75 -20.54 -1.12 -7.56
N GLU A 76 -20.75 -2.23 -8.26
CA GLU A 76 -22.03 -2.69 -8.74
C GLU A 76 -22.26 -4.12 -8.27
N VAL A 77 -23.44 -4.36 -7.70
CA VAL A 77 -23.89 -5.70 -7.31
C VAL A 77 -25.11 -6.06 -8.17
N SER A 78 -24.99 -7.17 -8.88
CA SER A 78 -26.05 -7.75 -9.71
C SER A 78 -26.18 -9.23 -9.38
N GLY A 79 -27.28 -9.59 -8.68
CA GLY A 79 -27.41 -10.93 -8.12
C GLY A 79 -26.29 -11.27 -7.15
N ASP A 80 -25.55 -12.35 -7.41
CA ASP A 80 -24.37 -12.76 -6.61
C ASP A 80 -23.05 -12.13 -7.08
N THR A 81 -23.07 -11.43 -8.21
CA THR A 81 -21.86 -10.83 -8.79
C THR A 81 -21.61 -9.44 -8.22
N VAL A 82 -20.41 -9.21 -7.73
CA VAL A 82 -19.90 -7.92 -7.25
C VAL A 82 -18.75 -7.49 -8.14
N SER A 83 -18.86 -6.31 -8.74
CA SER A 83 -17.80 -5.68 -9.53
C SER A 83 -17.39 -4.38 -8.87
N LEU A 84 -16.08 -4.18 -8.69
CA LEU A 84 -15.51 -2.99 -8.10
C LEU A 84 -14.40 -2.43 -9.00
N VAL A 85 -14.35 -1.11 -9.06
CA VAL A 85 -13.26 -0.35 -9.67
C VAL A 85 -12.89 0.80 -8.76
N GLY A 86 -11.61 1.10 -8.67
CA GLY A 86 -11.17 2.17 -7.79
C GLY A 86 -9.73 2.60 -8.03
N LYS A 87 -9.32 3.52 -7.17
CA LYS A 87 -7.94 4.01 -7.09
C LYS A 87 -7.45 3.81 -5.66
N CYS A 88 -6.13 3.63 -5.50
CA CYS A 88 -5.54 3.65 -4.17
C CYS A 88 -4.40 4.66 -4.10
N ALA A 89 -4.26 5.28 -2.95
CA ALA A 89 -3.03 5.90 -2.49
C ALA A 89 -2.46 4.99 -1.40
N TRP A 90 -1.28 4.45 -1.65
CA TRP A 90 -0.50 3.65 -0.72
C TRP A 90 0.60 4.50 -0.16
N THR A 91 0.69 4.65 1.15
CA THR A 91 1.62 5.58 1.77
C THR A 91 2.56 4.90 2.77
N ASP A 92 3.78 5.42 2.87
CA ASP A 92 4.73 5.12 3.95
C ASP A 92 4.64 6.14 5.10
N GLY A 93 3.81 7.18 4.94
CA GLY A 93 3.59 8.28 5.84
C GLY A 93 4.05 9.63 5.28
N ASP A 94 5.04 9.64 4.38
CA ASP A 94 5.60 10.84 3.75
C ASP A 94 5.27 10.93 2.27
N ASP A 95 5.36 9.80 1.56
CA ASP A 95 5.19 9.70 0.11
C ASP A 95 4.18 8.63 -0.28
N ASP A 96 3.56 8.78 -1.45
CA ASP A 96 2.46 7.95 -1.93
C ASP A 96 2.81 7.21 -3.22
N ILE A 97 2.26 6.00 -3.37
CA ILE A 97 2.15 5.26 -4.63
C ILE A 97 0.67 5.27 -5.04
N PHE A 98 0.38 5.70 -6.26
CA PHE A 98 -0.98 5.73 -6.81
C PHE A 98 -1.22 4.53 -7.71
N THR A 99 -2.37 3.88 -7.54
CA THR A 99 -2.75 2.71 -8.34
C THR A 99 -4.19 2.81 -8.80
N ASP A 100 -4.47 2.26 -10.00
CA ASP A 100 -5.82 1.90 -10.43
C ASP A 100 -6.04 0.41 -10.17
N TRP A 101 -7.24 0.04 -9.73
CA TRP A 101 -7.56 -1.35 -9.42
C TRP A 101 -8.97 -1.73 -9.84
N ASN A 102 -9.16 -3.01 -10.10
CA ASN A 102 -10.46 -3.60 -10.34
C ASN A 102 -10.53 -5.04 -9.81
N THR A 103 -11.74 -5.47 -9.53
CA THR A 103 -12.03 -6.87 -9.19
C THR A 103 -13.48 -7.20 -9.52
N THR A 104 -13.75 -8.46 -9.82
CA THR A 104 -15.09 -9.02 -9.92
C THR A 104 -15.10 -10.38 -9.21
N PHE A 105 -16.09 -10.61 -8.37
CA PHE A 105 -16.18 -11.84 -7.60
C PHE A 105 -17.65 -12.20 -7.30
N LEU A 106 -17.88 -13.42 -6.81
CA LEU A 106 -19.18 -13.86 -6.30
C LEU A 106 -19.24 -13.60 -4.79
N ALA A 107 -20.25 -12.85 -4.35
CA ALA A 107 -20.45 -12.53 -2.94
C ALA A 107 -20.54 -13.79 -2.07
N SER A 108 -21.23 -14.84 -2.57
CA SER A 108 -21.36 -16.14 -1.91
C SER A 108 -20.03 -16.87 -1.67
N LYS A 109 -18.97 -16.53 -2.40
CA LYS A 109 -17.64 -17.11 -2.23
C LYS A 109 -16.78 -16.35 -1.23
N GLY A 110 -17.05 -15.07 -1.01
CA GLY A 110 -16.29 -14.21 -0.10
C GLY A 110 -14.80 -14.06 -0.47
N LEU A 111 -14.43 -14.39 -1.71
CA LEU A 111 -13.05 -14.37 -2.22
C LEU A 111 -12.98 -13.51 -3.47
N ALA A 112 -12.21 -12.45 -3.42
CA ALA A 112 -11.98 -11.52 -4.51
C ALA A 112 -10.54 -11.62 -5.02
N ASN A 113 -10.37 -11.77 -6.33
CA ASN A 113 -9.08 -11.65 -7.00
C ASN A 113 -9.10 -10.42 -7.88
N GLY A 114 -8.06 -9.63 -7.83
CA GLY A 114 -7.95 -8.40 -8.60
C GLY A 114 -6.53 -8.05 -8.94
N ALA A 115 -6.38 -6.96 -9.67
CA ALA A 115 -5.08 -6.41 -10.03
C ALA A 115 -5.06 -4.91 -9.75
N GLN A 116 -3.90 -4.43 -9.36
CA GLN A 116 -3.59 -3.01 -9.30
C GLN A 116 -2.46 -2.70 -10.27
N THR A 117 -2.59 -1.60 -11.00
CA THR A 117 -1.55 -1.06 -11.87
C THR A 117 -1.10 0.27 -11.32
N PHE A 118 0.20 0.49 -11.22
CA PHE A 118 0.74 1.75 -10.73
C PHE A 118 0.53 2.84 -11.76
N THR A 119 -0.02 3.96 -11.34
CA THR A 119 -0.28 5.14 -12.17
C THR A 119 0.66 6.30 -11.88
N GLY A 120 1.49 6.16 -10.83
CA GLY A 120 2.49 7.13 -10.42
C GLY A 120 2.79 7.07 -8.94
N GLY A 121 3.54 8.06 -8.46
CA GLY A 121 3.85 8.24 -7.06
C GLY A 121 4.37 9.64 -6.76
N SER A 122 4.44 10.00 -5.49
CA SER A 122 5.04 11.25 -5.00
C SER A 122 6.44 11.01 -4.45
N GLY A 123 7.20 12.09 -4.24
CA GLY A 123 8.52 12.09 -3.58
C GLY A 123 9.45 10.99 -4.07
N LYS A 124 9.91 10.12 -3.19
CA LYS A 124 10.80 9.00 -3.52
C LYS A 124 10.20 7.94 -4.45
N PHE A 125 8.86 7.90 -4.56
CA PHE A 125 8.14 7.02 -5.48
C PHE A 125 7.83 7.68 -6.83
N SER A 126 8.30 8.90 -7.08
CA SER A 126 8.14 9.57 -8.37
C SER A 126 8.68 8.69 -9.51
N GLY A 127 7.86 8.48 -10.55
CA GLY A 127 8.21 7.62 -11.69
C GLY A 127 8.12 6.11 -11.41
N ILE A 128 7.53 5.69 -10.29
CA ILE A 128 7.31 4.26 -10.02
C ILE A 128 6.39 3.65 -11.07
N GLN A 129 6.76 2.46 -11.54
CA GLN A 129 5.98 1.62 -12.45
C GLN A 129 5.86 0.23 -11.86
N GLY A 130 4.80 -0.49 -12.22
CA GLY A 130 4.62 -1.86 -11.77
C GLY A 130 3.17 -2.25 -11.57
N SER A 131 3.00 -3.32 -10.82
CA SER A 131 1.70 -3.90 -10.54
C SER A 131 1.66 -4.55 -9.16
N ASN A 132 0.45 -4.74 -8.67
CA ASN A 132 0.16 -5.36 -7.40
C ASN A 132 -1.12 -6.20 -7.54
N PRO A 133 -1.07 -7.39 -8.17
CA PRO A 133 -2.17 -8.32 -8.12
C PRO A 133 -2.44 -8.76 -6.68
N PHE A 134 -3.71 -8.93 -6.36
CA PHE A 134 -4.14 -9.24 -5.01
C PHE A 134 -5.20 -10.35 -4.96
N GLN A 135 -5.24 -11.02 -3.83
CA GLN A 135 -6.34 -11.90 -3.43
C GLN A 135 -6.83 -11.46 -2.05
N CYS A 136 -8.13 -11.22 -1.94
CA CYS A 136 -8.78 -10.78 -0.71
C CYS A 136 -9.85 -11.77 -0.29
N GLN A 137 -9.92 -12.04 1.01
CA GLN A 137 -10.98 -12.81 1.62
C GLN A 137 -11.82 -11.90 2.51
N LEU A 138 -13.14 -11.94 2.33
CA LEU A 138 -14.09 -11.27 3.23
C LEU A 138 -14.06 -11.96 4.59
N VAL A 139 -13.83 -11.21 5.65
CA VAL A 139 -13.81 -11.70 7.03
C VAL A 139 -14.81 -10.90 7.87
N GLY A 140 -15.70 -11.63 8.54
CA GLY A 140 -16.73 -10.99 9.36
C GLY A 140 -17.91 -10.40 8.57
N LYS A 141 -18.73 -9.59 9.25
CA LYS A 141 -20.00 -9.07 8.71
C LYS A 141 -19.96 -7.60 8.27
N GLU A 142 -18.84 -6.90 8.48
CA GLU A 142 -18.76 -5.44 8.36
C GLU A 142 -17.85 -4.97 7.22
N GLY A 143 -17.76 -5.69 6.10
CA GLY A 143 -16.93 -5.28 4.97
C GLY A 143 -15.43 -5.26 5.32
N GLN A 144 -14.99 -6.18 6.16
CA GLN A 144 -13.57 -6.37 6.46
C GLN A 144 -12.98 -7.41 5.52
N PHE A 145 -11.78 -7.12 5.00
CA PHE A 145 -11.05 -7.99 4.09
C PHE A 145 -9.64 -8.23 4.61
N LEU A 146 -9.17 -9.46 4.45
CA LEU A 146 -7.74 -9.80 4.55
C LEU A 146 -7.24 -10.06 3.13
N CYS A 147 -6.20 -9.36 2.74
CA CYS A 147 -5.64 -9.43 1.41
C CYS A 147 -4.18 -9.85 1.43
N THR A 148 -3.80 -10.71 0.49
CA THR A 148 -2.41 -10.95 0.11
C THR A 148 -2.15 -10.22 -1.21
N GLN A 149 -1.03 -9.52 -1.30
CA GLN A 149 -0.68 -8.67 -2.42
C GLN A 149 0.72 -9.00 -2.91
N ASN A 150 0.87 -9.13 -4.22
CA ASN A 150 2.14 -9.47 -4.87
C ASN A 150 2.67 -8.24 -5.61
N TRP A 151 3.57 -7.52 -4.97
CA TRP A 151 4.16 -6.29 -5.51
C TRP A 151 5.28 -6.60 -6.49
N THR A 152 5.26 -5.93 -7.64
CA THR A 152 6.39 -5.85 -8.55
C THR A 152 6.55 -4.40 -8.97
N TYR A 153 7.73 -3.84 -8.78
CA TYR A 153 7.97 -2.41 -9.02
C TYR A 153 9.31 -2.14 -9.67
N GLN A 154 9.37 -0.99 -10.34
CA GLN A 154 10.57 -0.36 -10.88
C GLN A 154 10.48 1.14 -10.67
N LEU A 155 11.55 1.75 -10.14
CA LEU A 155 11.74 3.20 -10.06
C LEU A 155 12.60 3.65 -11.25
N THR A 156 12.11 4.62 -12.00
CA THR A 156 12.76 5.11 -13.22
C THR A 156 13.69 6.31 -12.99
N ASN A 157 13.83 6.74 -11.72
CA ASN A 157 14.67 7.89 -11.32
C ASN A 157 16.06 7.47 -10.85
#